data_bd50104523249c7899ad12c578ed5457
#
_entry.id   bd50104523249c7899ad12c578ed5457
#
_cell.length_a   1.000
_cell.length_b   1.000
_cell.length_c   1.000
_cell.angle_alpha   90.00
_cell.angle_beta   90.00
_cell.angle_gamma   90.00
#
_symmetry.space_group_name_H-M   'P 1'
#
loop_
_entity.id
_entity.type
_entity.pdbx_description
1 polymer ?
#
loop_
_entity_poly.entity_id
_entity_poly.type
_entity_poly.pdbx_seq_one_letter_code
_entity_poly.pdbx_strand_id
1 'polypeptide(L)'
;MKGVRMKLVYIASPLRGEILSEKDYSKNIKKATEYCEKACSLGVLAFAPHLYFTQFYNDTIPEQREKGLEMGLSMLEKCEELWVMGKNISQGMRGEIAHAKNLGIPIYHVEMPDDIMYYPVSADNHALLGQHSCMPDSRDKDYMGKI
;
A
#
# COMPACT_ATOMS: atom_id res chain seq x y z
N MET A 1 24.84 -5.43 -17.32
CA MET A 1 24.65 -5.54 -15.86
C MET A 1 23.54 -6.53 -15.60
N LYS A 2 23.81 -7.63 -14.96
CA LYS A 2 22.74 -8.53 -14.51
C LYS A 2 22.01 -7.81 -13.39
N GLY A 3 20.80 -7.34 -13.66
CA GLY A 3 19.98 -6.64 -12.69
C GLY A 3 19.65 -7.53 -11.50
N VAL A 4 19.80 -7.00 -10.30
CA VAL A 4 19.22 -7.61 -9.11
C VAL A 4 17.71 -7.59 -9.31
N ARG A 5 17.06 -8.75 -9.16
CA ARG A 5 15.60 -8.83 -9.24
C ARG A 5 15.02 -8.01 -8.08
N MET A 6 14.33 -6.95 -8.42
CA MET A 6 13.61 -6.15 -7.44
C MET A 6 12.24 -6.77 -7.15
N LYS A 7 11.86 -6.76 -5.89
CA LYS A 7 10.53 -7.21 -5.47
C LYS A 7 9.47 -6.19 -5.86
N LEU A 8 8.40 -6.64 -6.49
CA LEU A 8 7.26 -5.78 -6.81
C LEU A 8 6.30 -5.71 -5.62
N VAL A 9 6.11 -4.50 -5.11
CA VAL A 9 5.32 -4.23 -3.92
C VAL A 9 4.14 -3.31 -4.26
N TYR A 10 2.96 -3.75 -3.89
CA TYR A 10 1.74 -2.94 -4.01
C TYR A 10 1.62 -1.99 -2.82
N ILE A 11 1.49 -0.70 -3.10
CA ILE A 11 1.34 0.34 -2.09
C ILE A 11 -0.14 0.68 -1.95
N ALA A 12 -0.73 0.30 -0.82
CA ALA A 12 -2.09 0.67 -0.46
C ALA A 12 -2.08 1.91 0.43
N SER A 13 -2.73 2.96 0.00
CA SER A 13 -2.87 4.21 0.75
C SER A 13 -4.23 4.86 0.47
N PRO A 14 -4.74 5.75 1.34
CA PRO A 14 -6.00 6.44 1.09
C PRO A 14 -5.94 7.31 -0.16
N LEU A 15 -6.98 7.26 -0.99
CA LEU A 15 -7.15 8.16 -2.13
C LEU A 15 -8.36 9.07 -1.90
N ARG A 16 -9.55 8.49 -1.92
CA ARG A 16 -10.80 9.18 -1.58
C ARG A 16 -11.43 8.51 -0.38
N GLY A 17 -11.72 9.29 0.65
CA GLY A 17 -12.63 8.89 1.71
C GLY A 17 -14.09 9.13 1.29
N GLU A 18 -15.02 8.87 2.18
CA GLU A 18 -16.46 9.04 1.93
C GLU A 18 -16.84 10.51 1.68
N ILE A 19 -16.09 11.45 2.24
CA ILE A 19 -16.29 12.89 2.07
C ILE A 19 -14.91 13.57 1.97
N LEU A 20 -14.33 13.62 0.80
CA LEU A 20 -13.06 14.32 0.58
C LEU A 20 -13.23 15.53 -0.33
N SER A 21 -12.66 16.64 0.12
CA SER A 21 -12.46 17.83 -0.72
C SER A 21 -11.37 17.57 -1.77
N GLU A 22 -11.34 18.39 -2.83
CA GLU A 22 -10.24 18.35 -3.81
C GLU A 22 -8.87 18.56 -3.17
N LYS A 23 -8.81 19.33 -2.08
CA LYS A 23 -7.59 19.53 -1.30
C LYS A 23 -7.12 18.25 -0.63
N ASP A 24 -8.03 17.47 -0.07
CA ASP A 24 -7.69 16.20 0.57
C ASP A 24 -7.28 15.14 -0.46
N TYR A 25 -7.93 15.13 -1.61
CA TYR A 25 -7.53 14.30 -2.74
C TYR A 25 -6.09 14.59 -3.17
N SER A 26 -5.75 15.85 -3.41
CA SER A 26 -4.40 16.28 -3.79
C SER A 26 -3.37 15.92 -2.73
N LYS A 27 -3.73 16.08 -1.46
CA LYS A 27 -2.88 15.69 -0.33
C LYS A 27 -2.62 14.18 -0.30
N ASN A 28 -3.63 13.37 -0.56
CA ASN A 28 -3.49 11.92 -0.59
C ASN A 28 -2.64 11.45 -1.77
N ILE A 29 -2.77 12.08 -2.94
CA ILE A 29 -1.90 11.83 -4.10
C ILE A 29 -0.45 12.16 -3.77
N LYS A 30 -0.20 13.31 -3.14
CA LYS A 30 1.14 13.69 -2.69
C LYS A 30 1.71 12.69 -1.71
N LYS A 31 0.93 12.24 -0.74
CA LYS A 31 1.35 11.21 0.21
C LYS A 31 1.67 9.88 -0.47
N ALA A 32 0.85 9.44 -1.42
CA ALA A 32 1.12 8.23 -2.17
C ALA A 32 2.45 8.32 -2.93
N THR A 33 2.77 9.48 -3.49
CA THR A 33 4.06 9.74 -4.14
C THR A 33 5.22 9.61 -3.15
N GLU A 34 5.11 10.21 -1.99
CA GLU A 34 6.13 10.12 -0.92
C GLU A 34 6.34 8.67 -0.46
N TYR A 35 5.26 7.90 -0.31
CA TYR A 35 5.33 6.50 0.06
C TYR A 35 6.06 5.65 -1.00
N CYS A 36 5.73 5.86 -2.27
CA CYS A 36 6.41 5.15 -3.37
C CYS A 36 7.89 5.52 -3.46
N GLU A 37 8.22 6.80 -3.36
CA GLU A 37 9.60 7.28 -3.36
C GLU A 37 10.41 6.62 -2.23
N LYS A 38 9.83 6.59 -1.04
CA LYS A 38 10.48 5.98 0.11
C LYS A 38 10.63 4.46 -0.05
N ALA A 39 9.60 3.77 -0.51
CA ALA A 39 9.66 2.34 -0.78
C ALA A 39 10.74 2.02 -1.83
N CYS A 40 10.78 2.76 -2.92
CA CYS A 40 11.81 2.59 -3.94
C CYS A 40 13.23 2.84 -3.39
N SER A 41 13.40 3.77 -2.45
CA SER A 41 14.69 3.99 -1.79
C SER A 41 15.17 2.79 -0.98
N LEU A 42 14.27 1.89 -0.62
CA LEU A 42 14.58 0.62 0.06
C LEU A 42 14.90 -0.53 -0.91
N GLY A 43 14.90 -0.28 -2.20
CA GLY A 43 15.28 -1.26 -3.22
C GLY A 43 14.12 -2.13 -3.73
N VAL A 44 12.86 -1.74 -3.53
CA VAL A 44 11.71 -2.43 -4.09
C VAL A 44 11.10 -1.63 -5.25
N LEU A 45 10.38 -2.31 -6.14
CA LEU A 45 9.54 -1.67 -7.14
C LEU A 45 8.17 -1.38 -6.51
N ALA A 46 7.94 -0.13 -6.13
CA ALA A 46 6.69 0.30 -5.54
C ALA A 46 5.67 0.65 -6.63
N PHE A 47 4.47 0.08 -6.52
CA PHE A 47 3.35 0.40 -7.38
C PHE A 47 2.16 0.87 -6.54
N ALA A 48 1.71 2.10 -6.76
CA ALA A 48 0.49 2.64 -6.18
C ALA A 48 -0.53 2.88 -7.29
N PRO A 49 -1.70 2.22 -7.26
CA PRO A 49 -2.71 2.38 -8.31
C PRO A 49 -3.19 3.83 -8.43
N HIS A 50 -3.21 4.57 -7.34
CA HIS A 50 -3.61 5.98 -7.30
C HIS A 50 -2.73 6.89 -8.16
N LEU A 51 -1.46 6.52 -8.34
CA LEU A 51 -0.52 7.33 -9.13
C LEU A 51 -0.55 6.98 -10.61
N TYR A 52 -1.04 5.81 -10.95
CA TYR A 52 -1.08 5.33 -12.33
C TYR A 52 -2.44 5.51 -12.98
N PHE A 53 -3.47 4.90 -12.44
CA PHE A 53 -4.80 4.88 -13.06
C PHE A 53 -5.49 6.25 -13.06
N THR A 54 -5.20 7.11 -12.10
CA THR A 54 -5.72 8.48 -12.05
C THR A 54 -5.22 9.38 -13.18
N GLN A 55 -4.19 8.97 -13.90
CA GLN A 55 -3.69 9.72 -15.06
C GLN A 55 -4.66 9.66 -16.24
N PHE A 56 -5.49 8.65 -16.33
CA PHE A 56 -6.40 8.44 -17.45
C PHE A 56 -7.82 8.00 -17.08
N TYR A 57 -8.08 7.66 -15.84
CA TYR A 57 -9.42 7.42 -15.30
C TYR A 57 -9.82 8.50 -14.32
N ASN A 58 -11.05 8.97 -14.46
CA ASN A 58 -11.64 9.93 -13.53
C ASN A 58 -12.38 9.18 -12.41
N ASP A 59 -11.84 9.26 -11.21
CA ASP A 59 -12.35 8.60 -10.01
C ASP A 59 -13.73 9.12 -9.55
N THR A 60 -14.18 10.27 -10.06
CA THR A 60 -15.52 10.82 -9.80
C THR A 60 -16.60 10.18 -10.68
N ILE A 61 -16.21 9.49 -11.74
CA ILE A 61 -17.11 8.77 -12.64
C ILE A 61 -17.19 7.32 -12.17
N PRO A 62 -18.37 6.82 -11.71
CA PRO A 62 -18.49 5.50 -11.09
C PRO A 62 -17.93 4.35 -11.94
N GLU A 63 -18.19 4.34 -13.23
CA GLU A 63 -17.73 3.31 -14.17
C GLU A 63 -16.22 3.30 -14.32
N GLN A 64 -15.60 4.48 -14.36
CA GLN A 64 -14.15 4.61 -14.44
C GLN A 64 -13.48 4.26 -13.13
N ARG A 65 -14.09 4.62 -12.01
CA ARG A 65 -13.63 4.23 -10.68
C ARG A 65 -13.64 2.71 -10.51
N GLU A 66 -14.74 2.07 -10.88
CA GLU A 66 -14.87 0.60 -10.82
C GLU A 66 -13.78 -0.08 -11.65
N LYS A 67 -13.57 0.39 -12.86
CA LYS A 67 -12.54 -0.13 -13.75
C LYS A 67 -11.13 0.05 -13.19
N GLY A 68 -10.85 1.20 -12.61
CA GLY A 68 -9.57 1.46 -11.92
C GLY A 68 -9.35 0.53 -10.73
N LEU A 69 -10.39 0.27 -9.94
CA LEU A 69 -10.33 -0.67 -8.82
C LEU A 69 -10.08 -2.10 -9.29
N GLU A 70 -10.78 -2.55 -10.33
CA GLU A 70 -10.60 -3.88 -10.93
C GLU A 70 -9.18 -4.08 -11.44
N MET A 71 -8.66 -3.10 -12.17
CA MET A 71 -7.29 -3.14 -12.67
C MET A 71 -6.26 -3.09 -11.55
N GLY A 72 -6.53 -2.33 -10.50
CA GLY A 72 -5.71 -2.30 -9.29
C GLY A 72 -5.60 -3.68 -8.64
N LEU A 73 -6.71 -4.37 -8.45
CA LEU A 73 -6.72 -5.73 -7.91
C LEU A 73 -5.99 -6.72 -8.82
N SER A 74 -6.12 -6.58 -10.14
CA SER A 74 -5.39 -7.40 -11.11
C SER A 74 -3.88 -7.16 -11.03
N MET A 75 -3.45 -5.94 -10.78
CA MET A 75 -2.04 -5.63 -10.54
C MET A 75 -1.55 -6.20 -9.21
N LEU A 76 -2.37 -6.12 -8.17
CA LEU A 76 -2.06 -6.71 -6.86
C LEU A 76 -1.74 -8.21 -6.97
N GLU A 77 -2.46 -8.93 -7.79
CA GLU A 77 -2.21 -10.36 -8.05
C GLU A 77 -0.80 -10.65 -8.58
N LYS A 78 -0.20 -9.67 -9.22
CA LYS A 78 1.17 -9.76 -9.76
C LYS A 78 2.24 -9.31 -8.78
N CYS A 79 1.84 -8.69 -7.69
CA CYS A 79 2.76 -8.20 -6.67
C CYS A 79 3.17 -9.30 -5.69
N GLU A 80 4.36 -9.17 -5.15
CA GLU A 80 4.92 -10.12 -4.19
C GLU A 80 4.54 -9.79 -2.75
N GLU A 81 4.23 -8.53 -2.48
CA GLU A 81 3.82 -8.04 -1.16
C GLU A 81 2.81 -6.89 -1.30
N LEU A 82 2.00 -6.73 -0.28
CA LEU A 82 1.15 -5.55 -0.08
C LEU A 82 1.65 -4.75 1.12
N TRP A 83 1.95 -3.49 0.90
CA TRP A 83 2.29 -2.57 1.98
C TRP A 83 1.14 -1.60 2.23
N VAL A 84 0.62 -1.65 3.44
CA VAL A 84 -0.45 -0.76 3.90
C VAL A 84 0.20 0.45 4.55
N MET A 85 0.03 1.62 3.94
CA MET A 85 0.71 2.84 4.33
C MET A 85 -0.21 3.75 5.14
N GLY A 86 0.36 4.32 6.20
CA GLY A 86 -0.36 5.28 7.05
C GLY A 86 -1.27 4.64 8.09
N LYS A 87 -1.93 5.50 8.86
CA LYS A 87 -2.77 5.09 10.00
C LYS A 87 -4.21 4.80 9.62
N ASN A 88 -4.71 5.44 8.58
CA ASN A 88 -6.11 5.37 8.17
C ASN A 88 -6.28 4.36 7.04
N ILE A 89 -7.20 3.43 7.22
CA ILE A 89 -7.54 2.43 6.22
C ILE A 89 -8.90 2.80 5.61
N SER A 90 -8.88 3.16 4.34
CA SER A 90 -10.09 3.44 3.58
C SER A 90 -10.84 2.17 3.20
N GLN A 91 -12.08 2.31 2.73
CA GLN A 91 -12.87 1.18 2.25
C GLN A 91 -12.18 0.49 1.06
N GLY A 92 -11.59 1.25 0.14
CA GLY A 92 -10.82 0.69 -0.98
C GLY A 92 -9.63 -0.14 -0.51
N MET A 93 -8.88 0.36 0.46
CA MET A 93 -7.76 -0.37 1.06
C MET A 93 -8.20 -1.67 1.74
N ARG A 94 -9.39 -1.70 2.36
CA ARG A 94 -9.95 -2.94 2.94
C ARG A 94 -10.19 -4.00 1.88
N GLY A 95 -10.68 -3.61 0.72
CA GLY A 95 -10.85 -4.49 -0.42
C GLY A 95 -9.54 -5.07 -0.94
N GLU A 96 -8.52 -4.23 -1.05
CA GLU A 96 -7.16 -4.65 -1.44
C GLU A 96 -6.54 -5.62 -0.42
N ILE A 97 -6.68 -5.32 0.86
CA ILE A 97 -6.19 -6.18 1.95
C ILE A 97 -6.90 -7.54 1.93
N ALA A 98 -8.23 -7.54 1.78
CA ALA A 98 -9.00 -8.79 1.70
C ALA A 98 -8.59 -9.63 0.49
N HIS A 99 -8.38 -9.00 -0.65
CA HIS A 99 -7.94 -9.67 -1.87
C HIS A 99 -6.54 -10.28 -1.71
N ALA A 100 -5.60 -9.53 -1.14
CA ALA A 100 -4.27 -10.03 -0.83
C ALA A 100 -4.28 -11.22 0.14
N LYS A 101 -5.12 -11.17 1.17
CA LYS A 101 -5.31 -12.29 2.10
C LYS A 101 -5.81 -13.55 1.40
N ASN A 102 -6.80 -13.41 0.53
CA ASN A 102 -7.35 -14.53 -0.24
C ASN A 102 -6.32 -15.17 -1.16
N LEU A 103 -5.37 -14.40 -1.66
CA LEU A 103 -4.30 -14.87 -2.54
C LEU A 103 -3.06 -15.35 -1.79
N GLY A 104 -3.01 -15.19 -0.48
CA GLY A 104 -1.84 -15.51 0.32
C GLY A 104 -0.66 -14.56 0.12
N ILE A 105 -0.90 -13.35 -0.36
CA ILE A 105 0.13 -12.34 -0.53
C ILE A 105 0.49 -11.76 0.84
N PRO A 106 1.77 -11.73 1.24
CA PRO A 106 2.20 -11.13 2.50
C PRO A 106 1.81 -9.67 2.60
N ILE A 107 1.29 -9.27 3.76
CA ILE A 107 0.81 -7.92 4.02
C ILE A 107 1.62 -7.32 5.16
N TYR A 108 2.14 -6.12 4.94
CA TYR A 108 2.88 -5.36 5.94
C TYR A 108 2.23 -4.00 6.16
N HIS A 109 2.11 -3.61 7.41
CA HIS A 109 1.74 -2.25 7.77
C HIS A 109 3.02 -1.44 7.93
N VAL A 110 3.12 -0.35 7.18
CA VAL A 110 4.29 0.51 7.17
C VAL A 110 3.93 1.86 7.76
N GLU A 111 4.53 2.19 8.87
CA GLU A 111 4.44 3.51 9.47
C GLU A 111 5.65 4.35 9.06
N MET A 112 5.36 5.57 8.64
CA MET A 112 6.36 6.59 8.37
C MET A 112 6.27 7.65 9.45
N PRO A 113 7.33 7.98 10.14
CA PRO A 113 8.18 9.06 9.69
C PRO A 113 9.64 8.65 9.46
N ASP A 114 10.63 9.10 10.12
CA ASP A 114 12.03 9.03 9.71
C ASP A 114 12.63 7.61 9.66
N ASP A 115 12.07 6.69 10.44
CA ASP A 115 12.42 5.28 10.43
C ASP A 115 11.25 4.44 9.93
N ILE A 116 11.44 3.68 8.88
CA ILE A 116 10.41 2.79 8.38
C ILE A 116 10.36 1.55 9.28
N MET A 117 9.22 1.36 9.90
CA MET A 117 8.94 0.19 10.71
C MET A 117 7.95 -0.71 9.99
N TYR A 118 8.29 -1.97 9.83
CA TYR A 118 7.46 -2.99 9.20
C TYR A 118 6.80 -3.86 10.25
N TYR A 119 5.50 -3.94 10.19
CA TYR A 119 4.71 -4.83 11.03
C TYR A 119 4.00 -5.85 10.17
N PRO A 120 4.30 -7.14 10.30
CA PRO A 120 3.53 -8.16 9.60
C PRO A 120 2.10 -8.16 10.12
N VAL A 121 1.16 -8.18 9.21
CA VAL A 121 -0.26 -8.30 9.55
C VAL A 121 -0.58 -9.77 9.73
N SER A 122 -0.88 -10.18 10.95
CA SER A 122 -1.31 -11.54 11.22
C SER A 122 -2.68 -11.83 10.59
N ALA A 123 -2.89 -13.07 10.16
CA ALA A 123 -4.14 -13.50 9.53
C ALA A 123 -5.38 -13.25 10.40
N ASP A 124 -5.21 -13.17 11.72
CA ASP A 124 -6.29 -13.04 12.70
C ASP A 124 -6.59 -11.59 13.08
N ASN A 125 -5.85 -10.63 12.53
CA ASN A 125 -5.96 -9.26 12.99
C ASN A 125 -6.96 -8.47 12.13
N HIS A 126 -8.23 -8.53 12.50
CA HIS A 126 -9.24 -7.57 12.06
C HIS A 126 -8.94 -6.14 12.53
N ALA A 127 -8.00 -5.99 13.44
CA ALA A 127 -7.63 -4.73 14.08
C ALA A 127 -6.36 -4.12 13.48
N LEU A 128 -6.31 -3.96 12.16
CA LEU A 128 -5.38 -3.00 11.54
C LEU A 128 -5.68 -1.56 11.95
N LEU A 129 -6.79 -1.40 12.65
CA LEU A 129 -7.31 -0.11 13.06
C LEU A 129 -6.86 0.16 14.49
N GLY A 130 -5.67 0.73 14.66
CA GLY A 130 -5.35 1.49 15.86
C GLY A 130 -4.70 0.77 17.03
N GLN A 131 -4.02 -0.35 16.83
CA GLN A 131 -3.19 -0.92 17.88
C GLN A 131 -1.70 -0.83 17.56
N HIS A 132 -1.07 0.11 18.19
CA HIS A 132 0.36 0.40 18.13
C HIS A 132 1.21 -0.53 19.03
N SER A 133 0.87 -1.80 19.17
CA SER A 133 1.43 -2.56 20.28
C SER A 133 2.45 -3.64 19.93
N CYS A 134 2.89 -3.73 18.67
CA CYS A 134 3.95 -4.67 18.34
C CYS A 134 5.19 -3.93 17.86
N MET A 135 6.09 -3.68 18.78
CA MET A 135 7.48 -3.41 18.39
C MET A 135 8.03 -4.67 17.71
N PRO A 136 8.64 -4.55 16.52
CA PRO A 136 9.31 -5.70 15.92
C PRO A 136 10.36 -6.19 16.90
N ASP A 137 10.35 -7.49 17.15
CA ASP A 137 11.43 -8.16 17.89
C ASP A 137 12.76 -7.82 17.20
N SER A 138 13.79 -7.64 17.99
CA SER A 138 15.14 -7.34 17.49
C SER A 138 15.64 -8.30 16.40
N ARG A 139 14.97 -9.43 16.21
CA ARG A 139 15.19 -10.40 15.14
C ARG A 139 14.67 -9.95 13.78
N ASP A 140 13.72 -9.01 13.73
CA ASP A 140 13.16 -8.51 12.48
C ASP A 140 14.04 -7.45 11.81
N LYS A 141 15.11 -7.01 12.49
CA LYS A 141 16.11 -6.12 11.88
C LYS A 141 16.80 -6.74 10.67
N ASP A 142 16.91 -8.07 10.64
CA ASP A 142 17.48 -8.80 9.51
C ASP A 142 16.55 -8.78 8.28
N TYR A 143 15.24 -8.52 8.48
CA TYR A 143 14.29 -8.44 7.39
C TYR A 143 14.44 -7.13 6.60
N MET A 144 14.78 -6.04 7.26
CA MET A 144 14.99 -4.74 6.61
C MET A 144 16.23 -4.71 5.71
N GLY A 145 17.18 -5.63 5.93
CA GLY A 145 18.36 -5.78 5.09
C GLY A 145 18.17 -6.67 3.86
N LYS A 146 17.01 -7.29 3.70
CA LYS A 146 16.71 -8.24 2.61
C LYS A 146 15.70 -7.74 1.60
N ILE A 147 15.17 -6.54 1.80
CA ILE A 147 14.25 -5.90 0.85
C ILE A 147 15.07 -5.17 -0.22
#